data_8d50d34a1b664023fe968d5cdb06f210
#
_entry.id   8d50d34a1b664023fe968d5cdb06f210
#
_cell.length_a   1.000
_cell.length_b   1.000
_cell.length_c   1.000
_cell.angle_alpha   90.00
_cell.angle_beta   90.00
_cell.angle_gamma   90.00
#
_symmetry.space_group_name_H-M   'P 1'
#
loop_
_entity.id
_entity.type
_entity.pdbx_description
1 polymer ?
#
loop_
_entity_poly.entity_id
_entity_poly.type
_entity_poly.pdbx_seq_one_letter_code
_entity_poly.pdbx_strand_id
1 'polypeptide(L)'
;MEWIKQILEVIEKHEDKEFYLQTKQPLIFHRMIWNGLKIPKNVILGITLETNRPIFDTPSEYKFYKQISKAPSVGVRWMNFTSSKLRKYRKFITIEPILDFDMRTFIEMIKKVKRLEFVYVGYDNHSTKLPEPSLTKTLYLIEELEKFTEVRIKEPLRKAWYE
;
A
#
# COMPACT_ATOMS: atom_id res chain seq x y z
N MET A 1 -15.98 3.93 -15.73
CA MET A 1 -15.12 5.14 -15.53
C MET A 1 -15.94 6.37 -15.14
N GLU A 2 -17.21 6.44 -15.50
CA GLU A 2 -18.07 7.61 -15.23
C GLU A 2 -18.18 7.97 -13.74
N TRP A 3 -18.47 6.99 -12.87
CA TRP A 3 -18.54 7.21 -11.44
C TRP A 3 -17.20 7.71 -10.82
N ILE A 4 -16.05 7.29 -11.37
CA ILE A 4 -14.73 7.81 -10.92
C ILE A 4 -14.61 9.30 -11.29
N LYS A 5 -15.05 9.69 -12.50
CA LYS A 5 -15.06 11.07 -12.93
C LYS A 5 -15.88 11.94 -11.98
N GLN A 6 -17.10 11.53 -11.64
CA GLN A 6 -17.95 12.23 -10.69
C GLN A 6 -17.30 12.39 -9.30
N ILE A 7 -16.61 11.33 -8.80
CA ILE A 7 -15.86 11.41 -7.55
C ILE A 7 -14.75 12.45 -7.65
N LEU A 8 -13.97 12.46 -8.73
CA LEU A 8 -12.88 13.42 -8.91
C LEU A 8 -13.39 14.86 -9.03
N GLU A 9 -14.53 15.08 -9.68
CA GLU A 9 -15.20 16.39 -9.76
C GLU A 9 -15.67 16.89 -8.39
N VAL A 10 -16.14 15.99 -7.52
CA VAL A 10 -16.47 16.34 -6.13
C VAL A 10 -15.21 16.68 -5.34
N ILE A 11 -14.15 15.87 -5.45
CA ILE A 11 -12.87 16.11 -4.80
C ILE A 11 -12.30 17.48 -5.19
N GLU A 12 -12.36 17.85 -6.47
CA GLU A 12 -11.83 19.11 -6.97
C GLU A 12 -12.56 20.33 -6.37
N LYS A 13 -13.84 20.20 -5.97
CA LYS A 13 -14.60 21.26 -5.30
C LYS A 13 -14.25 21.47 -3.83
N HIS A 14 -13.49 20.54 -3.23
CA HIS A 14 -13.11 20.57 -1.83
C HIS A 14 -11.59 20.71 -1.67
N GLU A 15 -11.05 21.82 -2.18
CA GLU A 15 -9.60 22.08 -2.20
C GLU A 15 -8.99 22.21 -0.79
N ASP A 16 -9.80 22.51 0.22
CA ASP A 16 -9.46 22.60 1.64
C ASP A 16 -9.22 21.23 2.31
N LYS A 17 -9.53 20.13 1.61
CA LYS A 17 -9.43 18.74 2.13
C LYS A 17 -8.46 17.91 1.32
N GLU A 18 -7.79 16.97 1.98
CA GLU A 18 -7.01 15.93 1.35
C GLU A 18 -7.81 14.65 1.21
N PHE A 19 -7.68 14.00 0.07
CA PHE A 19 -8.36 12.75 -0.25
C PHE A 19 -7.37 11.62 -0.53
N TYR A 20 -7.53 10.51 0.17
CA TYR A 20 -6.70 9.32 0.02
C TYR A 20 -7.40 8.30 -0.87
N LEU A 21 -6.90 8.09 -2.09
CA LEU A 21 -7.42 7.08 -3.01
C LEU A 21 -6.52 5.84 -2.96
N GLN A 22 -6.94 4.84 -2.20
CA GLN A 22 -6.19 3.59 -2.00
C GLN A 22 -6.76 2.44 -2.81
N THR A 23 -5.88 1.58 -3.33
CA THR A 23 -6.28 0.37 -4.07
C THR A 23 -5.22 -0.72 -3.99
N LYS A 24 -5.66 -1.99 -4.08
CA LYS A 24 -4.78 -3.13 -4.40
C LYS A 24 -4.66 -3.38 -5.92
N GLN A 25 -5.26 -2.52 -6.75
CA GLN A 25 -5.24 -2.60 -8.22
C GLN A 25 -4.76 -1.28 -8.84
N PRO A 26 -3.49 -0.90 -8.69
CA PRO A 26 -2.99 0.42 -9.10
C PRO A 26 -3.07 0.70 -10.61
N LEU A 27 -3.31 -0.32 -11.43
CA LEU A 27 -3.59 -0.14 -12.85
C LEU A 27 -4.82 0.77 -13.08
N ILE A 28 -5.72 0.90 -12.09
CA ILE A 28 -6.86 1.84 -12.17
C ILE A 28 -6.38 3.28 -12.34
N PHE A 29 -5.31 3.69 -11.67
CA PHE A 29 -4.75 5.04 -11.79
C PHE A 29 -4.23 5.31 -13.22
N HIS A 30 -3.64 4.30 -13.87
CA HIS A 30 -3.24 4.39 -15.27
C HIS A 30 -4.44 4.52 -16.18
N ARG A 31 -5.49 3.73 -15.92
CA ARG A 31 -6.74 3.80 -16.70
C ARG A 31 -7.41 5.16 -16.57
N MET A 32 -7.40 5.77 -15.38
CA MET A 32 -7.89 7.13 -15.17
C MET A 32 -7.17 8.11 -16.11
N ILE A 33 -5.83 8.07 -16.10
CA ILE A 33 -5.00 8.96 -16.94
C ILE A 33 -5.21 8.69 -18.43
N TRP A 34 -5.27 7.43 -18.85
CA TRP A 34 -5.51 7.07 -20.26
C TRP A 34 -6.90 7.51 -20.77
N ASN A 35 -7.88 7.57 -19.90
CA ASN A 35 -9.21 8.09 -20.22
C ASN A 35 -9.31 9.62 -20.05
N GLY A 36 -8.18 10.32 -19.95
CA GLY A 36 -8.14 11.78 -19.88
C GLY A 36 -8.60 12.38 -18.54
N LEU A 37 -8.80 11.56 -17.50
CA LEU A 37 -9.18 12.07 -16.20
C LEU A 37 -7.99 12.76 -15.52
N LYS A 38 -8.22 13.96 -15.02
CA LYS A 38 -7.25 14.70 -14.20
C LYS A 38 -7.40 14.25 -12.74
N ILE A 39 -6.29 13.88 -12.13
CA ILE A 39 -6.24 13.61 -10.69
C ILE A 39 -5.99 14.95 -9.99
N PRO A 40 -6.92 15.43 -9.13
CA PRO A 40 -6.79 16.71 -8.44
C PRO A 40 -5.53 16.77 -7.54
N LYS A 41 -5.04 17.99 -7.27
CA LYS A 41 -3.80 18.21 -6.47
C LYS A 41 -3.93 17.77 -5.02
N ASN A 42 -5.13 17.80 -4.48
CA ASN A 42 -5.49 17.40 -3.13
C ASN A 42 -5.74 15.88 -2.98
N VAL A 43 -5.44 15.10 -4.03
CA VAL A 43 -5.48 13.63 -3.99
C VAL A 43 -4.10 13.08 -3.70
N ILE A 44 -4.03 12.13 -2.77
CA ILE A 44 -2.86 11.29 -2.48
C ILE A 44 -3.20 9.86 -2.88
N LEU A 45 -2.43 9.30 -3.82
CA LEU A 45 -2.64 7.94 -4.33
C LEU A 45 -2.00 6.92 -3.40
N GLY A 46 -2.72 5.85 -3.09
CA GLY A 46 -2.24 4.82 -2.18
C GLY A 46 -2.33 3.41 -2.74
N ILE A 47 -1.38 2.57 -2.31
CA ILE A 47 -1.43 1.13 -2.52
C ILE A 47 -1.16 0.36 -1.24
N THR A 48 -1.64 -0.89 -1.21
CA THR A 48 -1.25 -1.84 -0.16
C THR A 48 -0.07 -2.69 -0.64
N LEU A 49 0.99 -2.74 0.15
CA LEU A 49 2.15 -3.61 -0.03
C LEU A 49 2.40 -4.39 1.27
N GLU A 50 1.87 -5.58 1.40
CA GLU A 50 1.90 -6.36 2.64
C GLU A 50 3.29 -6.95 2.92
N THR A 51 4.08 -7.19 1.88
CA THR A 51 5.38 -7.86 1.91
C THR A 51 6.15 -7.58 0.63
N ASN A 52 7.43 -7.93 0.59
CA ASN A 52 8.24 -7.98 -0.64
C ASN A 52 8.59 -9.40 -1.08
N ARG A 53 8.23 -10.38 -0.27
CA ARG A 53 8.40 -11.79 -0.66
C ARG A 53 7.37 -12.18 -1.72
N PRO A 54 7.70 -13.09 -2.65
CA PRO A 54 6.66 -13.88 -3.29
C PRO A 54 5.86 -14.48 -2.13
N ILE A 55 4.59 -14.16 -2.04
CA ILE A 55 3.79 -14.28 -0.81
C ILE A 55 3.79 -15.70 -0.24
N PHE A 56 4.41 -16.69 -0.93
CA PHE A 56 4.27 -18.09 -0.54
C PHE A 56 5.49 -18.89 -0.96
N ASP A 57 6.23 -19.32 0.04
CA ASP A 57 7.29 -20.31 -0.12
C ASP A 57 6.71 -21.71 -0.39
N THR A 58 5.39 -21.91 -0.14
CA THR A 58 4.71 -23.17 -0.39
C THR A 58 3.46 -23.01 -1.28
N PRO A 59 3.13 -24.05 -2.11
CA PRO A 59 1.91 -24.03 -2.92
C PRO A 59 0.62 -23.92 -2.08
N SER A 60 0.63 -24.42 -0.86
CA SER A 60 -0.51 -24.36 0.06
C SER A 60 -0.81 -22.95 0.54
N GLU A 61 0.22 -22.17 0.92
CA GLU A 61 0.09 -20.78 1.32
C GLU A 61 -0.38 -19.91 0.16
N TYR A 62 0.15 -20.12 -1.04
CA TYR A 62 -0.32 -19.45 -2.26
C TYR A 62 -1.80 -19.73 -2.54
N LYS A 63 -2.22 -20.98 -2.43
CA LYS A 63 -3.61 -21.38 -2.62
C LYS A 63 -4.53 -20.72 -1.59
N PHE A 64 -4.10 -20.68 -0.33
CA PHE A 64 -4.85 -20.02 0.75
C PHE A 64 -5.01 -18.52 0.50
N TYR A 65 -3.94 -17.80 0.18
CA TYR A 65 -4.03 -16.38 -0.15
C TYR A 65 -4.96 -16.10 -1.33
N LYS A 66 -4.92 -16.93 -2.37
CA LYS A 66 -5.80 -16.78 -3.53
C LYS A 66 -7.28 -16.98 -3.19
N GLN A 67 -7.60 -17.68 -2.12
CA GLN A 67 -8.97 -17.78 -1.61
C GLN A 67 -9.44 -16.47 -0.98
N ILE A 68 -8.55 -15.75 -0.30
CA ILE A 68 -8.89 -14.52 0.42
C ILE A 68 -8.62 -13.24 -0.38
N SER A 69 -7.83 -13.29 -1.44
CA SER A 69 -7.49 -12.11 -2.25
C SER A 69 -7.38 -12.43 -3.73
N LYS A 70 -8.12 -11.66 -4.54
CA LYS A 70 -8.02 -11.63 -6.01
C LYS A 70 -7.09 -10.52 -6.51
N ALA A 71 -6.42 -9.80 -5.61
CA ALA A 71 -5.52 -8.71 -5.96
C ALA A 71 -4.32 -9.22 -6.79
N PRO A 72 -3.73 -8.39 -7.65
CA PRO A 72 -2.44 -8.67 -8.29
C PRO A 72 -1.35 -8.89 -7.23
N SER A 73 -0.29 -9.60 -7.61
CA SER A 73 0.86 -9.79 -6.73
C SER A 73 1.46 -8.45 -6.30
N VAL A 74 2.11 -8.44 -5.14
CA VAL A 74 2.75 -7.23 -4.58
C VAL A 74 3.74 -6.60 -5.56
N GLY A 75 4.55 -7.43 -6.24
CA GLY A 75 5.47 -6.96 -7.27
C GLY A 75 4.78 -6.24 -8.43
N VAL A 76 3.67 -6.80 -8.94
CA VAL A 76 2.87 -6.17 -10.01
C VAL A 76 2.25 -4.85 -9.52
N ARG A 77 1.75 -4.81 -8.29
CA ARG A 77 1.22 -3.58 -7.70
C ARG A 77 2.30 -2.51 -7.60
N TRP A 78 3.47 -2.85 -7.08
CA TRP A 78 4.59 -1.94 -6.94
C TRP A 78 5.08 -1.42 -8.29
N MET A 79 5.27 -2.28 -9.29
CA MET A 79 5.70 -1.89 -10.64
C MET A 79 4.75 -0.89 -11.27
N ASN A 80 3.43 -1.12 -11.19
CA ASN A 80 2.44 -0.19 -11.71
C ASN A 80 2.48 1.14 -10.95
N PHE A 81 2.65 1.13 -9.63
CA PHE A 81 2.62 2.33 -8.80
C PHE A 81 3.89 3.19 -8.93
N THR A 82 5.03 2.58 -9.21
CA THR A 82 6.32 3.29 -9.40
C THR A 82 6.56 3.74 -10.84
N SER A 83 5.67 3.42 -11.76
CA SER A 83 5.78 3.78 -13.17
C SER A 83 5.99 5.28 -13.40
N SER A 84 6.61 5.63 -14.52
CA SER A 84 6.88 7.02 -14.90
C SER A 84 5.61 7.89 -14.97
N LYS A 85 4.48 7.31 -15.40
CA LYS A 85 3.18 8.01 -15.49
C LYS A 85 2.65 8.49 -14.13
N LEU A 86 2.94 7.74 -13.06
CA LEU A 86 2.51 8.08 -11.71
C LEU A 86 3.57 8.86 -10.91
N ARG A 87 4.76 9.11 -11.47
CA ARG A 87 5.88 9.72 -10.75
C ARG A 87 5.58 11.12 -10.17
N LYS A 88 4.71 11.88 -10.82
CA LYS A 88 4.39 13.26 -10.43
C LYS A 88 3.35 13.38 -9.30
N TYR A 89 2.63 12.32 -8.99
CA TYR A 89 1.55 12.35 -7.99
C TYR A 89 2.07 12.09 -6.58
N ARG A 90 1.42 12.71 -5.60
CA ARG A 90 1.60 12.45 -4.16
C ARG A 90 1.18 11.02 -3.86
N LYS A 91 1.89 10.33 -2.96
CA LYS A 91 1.70 8.91 -2.73
C LYS A 91 1.78 8.53 -1.26
N PHE A 92 1.06 7.47 -0.90
CA PHE A 92 1.25 6.77 0.35
C PHE A 92 1.25 5.25 0.13
N ILE A 93 1.78 4.53 1.10
CA ILE A 93 1.77 3.06 1.12
C ILE A 93 1.09 2.60 2.40
N THR A 94 0.28 1.55 2.29
CA THR A 94 -0.26 0.83 3.45
C THR A 94 0.37 -0.55 3.51
N ILE A 95 1.04 -0.84 4.61
CA ILE A 95 1.59 -2.16 4.96
C ILE A 95 0.62 -2.78 5.97
N GLU A 96 -0.56 -3.20 5.49
CA GLU A 96 -1.62 -3.76 6.33
C GLU A 96 -2.50 -4.76 5.55
N PRO A 97 -2.60 -6.01 6.05
CA PRO A 97 -1.81 -6.54 7.14
C PRO A 97 -0.33 -6.63 6.78
N ILE A 98 0.55 -6.34 7.73
CA ILE A 98 1.97 -6.60 7.51
C ILE A 98 2.19 -8.11 7.50
N LEU A 99 2.81 -8.62 6.44
CA LEU A 99 3.21 -10.02 6.32
C LEU A 99 4.74 -10.13 6.43
N ASP A 100 5.25 -11.33 6.67
CA ASP A 100 6.70 -11.50 6.78
C ASP A 100 7.43 -11.06 5.51
N PHE A 101 8.59 -10.45 5.68
CA PHE A 101 9.30 -9.74 4.61
C PHE A 101 10.82 -9.83 4.78
N ASP A 102 11.55 -9.53 3.69
CA ASP A 102 13.00 -9.36 3.70
C ASP A 102 13.34 -7.89 3.91
N MET A 103 13.89 -7.57 5.08
CA MET A 103 14.07 -6.20 5.59
C MET A 103 14.73 -5.27 4.57
N ARG A 104 15.96 -5.59 4.15
CA ARG A 104 16.75 -4.73 3.27
C ARG A 104 16.04 -4.43 1.94
N THR A 105 15.57 -5.49 1.29
CA THR A 105 14.92 -5.36 -0.02
C THR A 105 13.57 -4.67 0.08
N PHE A 106 12.83 -4.83 1.19
CA PHE A 106 11.56 -4.14 1.39
C PHE A 106 11.74 -2.64 1.57
N ILE A 107 12.70 -2.23 2.40
CA ILE A 107 13.07 -0.82 2.59
C ILE A 107 13.47 -0.18 1.24
N GLU A 108 14.36 -0.83 0.49
CA GLU A 108 14.80 -0.33 -0.83
C GLU A 108 13.64 -0.25 -1.84
N MET A 109 12.69 -1.16 -1.78
CA MET A 109 11.48 -1.14 -2.60
C MET A 109 10.62 0.08 -2.29
N ILE A 110 10.44 0.41 -0.99
CA ILE A 110 9.67 1.56 -0.55
C ILE A 110 10.37 2.88 -0.89
N LYS A 111 11.69 2.98 -0.69
CA LYS A 111 12.51 4.16 -1.05
C LYS A 111 12.42 4.55 -2.53
N LYS A 112 12.18 3.60 -3.42
CA LYS A 112 12.02 3.88 -4.85
C LYS A 112 10.70 4.57 -5.21
N VAL A 113 9.73 4.62 -4.30
CA VAL A 113 8.45 5.29 -4.54
C VAL A 113 8.65 6.81 -4.48
N LYS A 114 8.54 7.47 -5.61
CA LYS A 114 8.71 8.92 -5.69
C LYS A 114 7.50 9.66 -5.13
N ARG A 115 7.75 10.76 -4.41
CA ARG A 115 6.73 11.58 -3.74
C ARG A 115 5.90 10.78 -2.73
N LEU A 116 6.56 9.86 -2.04
CA LEU A 116 6.01 9.16 -0.88
C LEU A 116 5.91 10.14 0.29
N GLU A 117 4.73 10.30 0.84
CA GLU A 117 4.47 11.22 1.96
C GLU A 117 4.45 10.48 3.29
N PHE A 118 3.77 9.35 3.32
CA PHE A 118 3.72 8.54 4.53
C PHE A 118 3.50 7.05 4.21
N VAL A 119 3.76 6.24 5.22
CA VAL A 119 3.51 4.79 5.22
C VAL A 119 2.64 4.43 6.42
N TYR A 120 1.50 3.77 6.19
CA TYR A 120 0.74 3.11 7.28
C TYR A 120 1.31 1.72 7.53
N VAL A 121 1.46 1.36 8.82
CA VAL A 121 1.89 0.03 9.24
C VAL A 121 0.89 -0.54 10.24
N GLY A 122 0.42 -1.76 10.01
CA GLY A 122 -0.52 -2.43 10.91
C GLY A 122 -0.56 -3.94 10.70
N TYR A 123 -0.92 -4.66 11.76
CA TYR A 123 -1.14 -6.10 11.73
C TYR A 123 -2.54 -6.45 11.22
N ASP A 124 -2.78 -7.75 11.00
CA ASP A 124 -4.08 -8.25 10.58
C ASP A 124 -5.16 -8.04 11.65
N ASN A 125 -6.28 -7.46 11.24
CA ASN A 125 -7.44 -7.23 12.09
C ASN A 125 -8.51 -8.32 11.98
N HIS A 126 -8.31 -9.33 11.12
CA HIS A 126 -9.31 -10.33 10.81
C HIS A 126 -8.91 -11.76 11.23
N SER A 127 -7.78 -11.91 11.93
CA SER A 127 -7.27 -13.21 12.40
C SER A 127 -7.13 -14.23 11.26
N THR A 128 -6.63 -13.80 10.11
CA THR A 128 -6.51 -14.63 8.91
C THR A 128 -5.38 -15.65 9.00
N LYS A 129 -4.60 -15.63 10.08
CA LYS A 129 -3.45 -16.52 10.34
C LYS A 129 -2.40 -16.54 9.21
N LEU A 130 -2.27 -15.42 8.51
CA LEU A 130 -1.19 -15.22 7.55
C LEU A 130 0.15 -15.06 8.28
N PRO A 131 1.28 -15.39 7.64
CA PRO A 131 2.60 -15.29 8.24
C PRO A 131 2.94 -13.82 8.50
N GLU A 132 2.80 -13.39 9.75
CA GLU A 132 3.15 -12.05 10.20
C GLU A 132 4.56 -12.02 10.81
N PRO A 133 5.30 -10.91 10.68
CA PRO A 133 6.60 -10.75 11.31
C PRO A 133 6.46 -10.62 12.83
N SER A 134 7.56 -10.85 13.56
CA SER A 134 7.63 -10.53 14.99
C SER A 134 7.46 -9.02 15.21
N LEU A 135 6.98 -8.63 16.40
CA LEU A 135 6.86 -7.22 16.77
C LEU A 135 8.21 -6.50 16.67
N THR A 136 9.29 -7.12 17.16
CA THR A 136 10.65 -6.57 17.07
C THR A 136 11.04 -6.27 15.62
N LYS A 137 10.76 -7.19 14.70
CA LYS A 137 11.05 -7.00 13.27
C LYS A 137 10.24 -5.86 12.67
N THR A 138 8.98 -5.72 13.08
CA THR A 138 8.11 -4.63 12.62
C THR A 138 8.55 -3.28 13.17
N LEU A 139 8.92 -3.19 14.44
CA LEU A 139 9.44 -1.96 15.05
C LEU A 139 10.74 -1.51 14.37
N TYR A 140 11.64 -2.45 14.04
CA TYR A 140 12.85 -2.12 13.28
C TYR A 140 12.55 -1.60 11.87
N LEU A 141 11.54 -2.18 11.19
CA LEU A 141 11.09 -1.65 9.91
C LEU A 141 10.58 -0.21 10.05
N ILE A 142 9.76 0.07 11.07
CA ILE A 142 9.22 1.42 11.33
C ILE A 142 10.37 2.40 11.52
N GLU A 143 11.33 2.09 12.38
CA GLU A 143 12.52 2.92 12.62
C GLU A 143 13.31 3.22 11.34
N GLU A 144 13.48 2.23 10.47
CA GLU A 144 14.17 2.40 9.19
C GLU A 144 13.36 3.25 8.19
N LEU A 145 12.04 3.13 8.20
CA LEU A 145 11.15 3.94 7.34
C LEU A 145 11.12 5.41 7.79
N GLU A 146 11.10 5.67 9.10
CA GLU A 146 11.08 7.02 9.68
C GLU A 146 12.30 7.87 9.29
N LYS A 147 13.39 7.25 8.87
CA LYS A 147 14.57 7.95 8.35
C LYS A 147 14.34 8.72 7.03
N PHE A 148 13.26 8.44 6.31
CA PHE A 148 13.01 9.06 5.01
C PHE A 148 11.53 9.34 4.65
N THR A 149 10.58 8.92 5.50
CA THR A 149 9.14 9.20 5.31
C THR A 149 8.43 9.22 6.67
N GLU A 150 7.27 9.87 6.74
CA GLU A 150 6.39 9.77 7.90
C GLU A 150 5.86 8.33 8.02
N VAL A 151 5.85 7.77 9.24
CA VAL A 151 5.21 6.48 9.51
C VAL A 151 4.02 6.68 10.42
N ARG A 152 2.88 6.15 10.01
CA ARG A 152 1.63 6.14 10.75
C ARG A 152 1.33 4.73 11.21
N ILE A 153 1.26 4.52 12.51
CA ILE A 153 1.01 3.22 13.11
C ILE A 153 -0.49 3.08 13.33
N LYS A 154 -1.04 1.94 12.89
CA LYS A 154 -2.42 1.58 13.21
C LYS A 154 -2.47 0.88 14.55
N GLU A 155 -3.16 1.48 15.50
CA GLU A 155 -3.32 0.94 16.85
C GLU A 155 -4.51 -0.03 16.95
N PRO A 156 -4.38 -1.14 17.72
CA PRO A 156 -3.13 -1.60 18.32
C PRO A 156 -2.18 -2.16 17.26
N LEU A 157 -0.87 -1.89 17.41
CA LEU A 157 0.13 -2.36 16.47
C LEU A 157 0.18 -3.89 16.41
N ARG A 158 -0.16 -4.57 17.51
CA ARG A 158 -0.26 -6.02 17.57
C ARG A 158 -1.49 -6.42 18.34
N LYS A 159 -2.20 -7.46 17.88
CA LYS A 159 -3.36 -7.99 18.57
C LYS A 159 -2.97 -8.94 19.69
N ALA A 160 -3.80 -8.97 20.73
CA ALA A 160 -3.65 -9.83 21.91
C ALA A 160 -3.59 -11.34 21.59
N TRP A 161 -4.05 -11.78 20.42
CA TRP A 161 -3.99 -13.19 20.05
C TRP A 161 -2.61 -13.67 19.58
N TYR A 162 -1.62 -12.80 19.56
CA TYR A 162 -0.19 -13.12 19.41
C TYR A 162 0.55 -13.19 20.75
N GLU A 163 -0.05 -12.70 21.78
CA GLU A 163 0.43 -12.73 23.14
C GLU A 163 -0.16 -13.96 23.86
#